data_e6e4aaad21bffaec1933f2a2fb07c2df
#
_entry.id   e6e4aaad21bffaec1933f2a2fb07c2df
#
_cell.length_a   1.000
_cell.length_b   1.000
_cell.length_c   1.000
_cell.angle_alpha   90.00
_cell.angle_beta   90.00
_cell.angle_gamma   90.00
#
_symmetry.space_group_name_H-M   'P 1'
#
loop_
_entity.id
_entity.type
_entity.pdbx_description
1 polymer ?
#
loop_
_entity_poly.entity_id
_entity_poly.type
_entity_poly.pdbx_seq_one_letter_code
_entity_poly.pdbx_strand_id
1 'polypeptide(L)'
;MEATITDLINASAYGQNGVPHDLWTHLRKESPVYWYAQRGHTPFWAITKHEDIMEVSSQPDIFSSEAGGIIVLNEAQIQSFIEGGSGSPLAQMKTIITMDPPEHRAYRKVASGYFTPRGVTNLDEIVKSSAAAIFDDLPTEGEVDFIEAIAQKHPLRVLATILGIDKEQEERLLVITQELFGSEDPDMRRGGEDRETARKELGMEFYMLFDEIIKDRRSCPRDDLATMLANAELSDGCPLGQLETLGYYLIVFTAGHDTTRNALSGAISAFLDHPDEFERLRKDPSLSKAAVDEIVRWTTPVNYMKRQAVQDY
;
A
#
# COMPACT_ATOMS: atom_id res chain seq x y z
N MET A 1 -19.83 -14.25 -15.92
CA MET A 1 -20.71 -13.04 -16.02
C MET A 1 -19.89 -12.02 -16.79
N GLU A 2 -20.44 -11.38 -17.81
CA GLU A 2 -19.69 -10.37 -18.54
C GLU A 2 -19.45 -9.16 -17.62
N ALA A 3 -18.18 -8.71 -17.50
CA ALA A 3 -17.82 -7.56 -16.68
C ALA A 3 -18.52 -6.30 -17.21
N THR A 4 -19.08 -5.51 -16.30
CA THR A 4 -19.78 -4.28 -16.63
C THR A 4 -18.92 -3.06 -16.28
N ILE A 5 -19.22 -1.89 -16.84
CA ILE A 5 -18.45 -0.68 -16.56
C ILE A 5 -18.46 -0.29 -15.08
N THR A 6 -19.48 -0.70 -14.33
CA THR A 6 -19.56 -0.50 -12.88
C THR A 6 -18.49 -1.29 -12.12
N ASP A 7 -17.96 -2.37 -12.70
CA ASP A 7 -16.96 -3.23 -12.08
C ASP A 7 -15.57 -2.57 -12.07
N LEU A 8 -15.41 -1.44 -12.77
CA LEU A 8 -14.13 -0.73 -12.86
C LEU A 8 -13.55 -0.33 -11.49
N ILE A 9 -14.41 0.00 -10.52
CA ILE A 9 -14.03 0.40 -9.15
C ILE A 9 -14.89 -0.27 -8.06
N ASN A 10 -15.62 -1.31 -8.40
CA ASN A 10 -16.51 -2.00 -7.47
C ASN A 10 -15.76 -3.09 -6.70
N ALA A 11 -15.41 -2.82 -5.43
CA ALA A 11 -14.68 -3.77 -4.58
C ALA A 11 -15.35 -5.15 -4.48
N SER A 12 -16.70 -5.21 -4.39
CA SER A 12 -17.42 -6.48 -4.35
C SER A 12 -17.27 -7.29 -5.64
N ALA A 13 -17.24 -6.61 -6.79
CA ALA A 13 -17.02 -7.29 -8.08
C ALA A 13 -15.61 -7.87 -8.17
N TYR A 14 -14.60 -7.14 -7.69
CA TYR A 14 -13.23 -7.64 -7.60
C TYR A 14 -13.14 -8.86 -6.67
N GLY A 15 -13.79 -8.84 -5.51
CA GLY A 15 -13.82 -9.96 -4.59
C GLY A 15 -14.50 -11.21 -5.15
N GLN A 16 -15.55 -11.04 -5.97
CA GLN A 16 -16.32 -12.16 -6.53
C GLN A 16 -15.77 -12.70 -7.85
N ASN A 17 -15.28 -11.83 -8.72
CA ASN A 17 -14.93 -12.13 -10.10
C ASN A 17 -13.45 -11.96 -10.42
N GLY A 18 -12.65 -11.47 -9.46
CA GLY A 18 -11.26 -11.09 -9.68
C GLY A 18 -11.11 -9.78 -10.48
N VAL A 19 -9.92 -9.56 -10.98
CA VAL A 19 -9.57 -8.35 -11.75
C VAL A 19 -10.29 -8.38 -13.11
N PRO A 20 -11.01 -7.30 -13.51
CA PRO A 20 -11.82 -7.27 -14.73
C PRO A 20 -10.95 -7.05 -15.98
N HIS A 21 -10.06 -7.96 -16.30
CA HIS A 21 -9.11 -7.87 -17.42
C HIS A 21 -9.79 -7.65 -18.78
N ASP A 22 -10.93 -8.30 -19.03
CA ASP A 22 -11.69 -8.15 -20.27
C ASP A 22 -12.23 -6.73 -20.43
N LEU A 23 -12.75 -6.14 -19.36
CA LEU A 23 -13.20 -4.76 -19.34
C LEU A 23 -12.03 -3.80 -19.62
N TRP A 24 -10.90 -3.97 -18.96
CA TRP A 24 -9.72 -3.14 -19.21
C TRP A 24 -9.20 -3.29 -20.64
N THR A 25 -9.23 -4.50 -21.18
CA THR A 25 -8.83 -4.76 -22.56
C THR A 25 -9.77 -4.09 -23.54
N HIS A 26 -11.08 -4.14 -23.29
CA HIS A 26 -12.08 -3.43 -24.07
C HIS A 26 -11.85 -1.92 -24.05
N LEU A 27 -11.68 -1.34 -22.85
CA LEU A 27 -11.45 0.10 -22.70
C LEU A 27 -10.16 0.54 -23.40
N ARG A 28 -9.05 -0.19 -23.25
CA ARG A 28 -7.79 0.15 -23.95
C ARG A 28 -7.96 0.21 -25.47
N LYS A 29 -8.83 -0.63 -26.01
CA LYS A 29 -9.03 -0.74 -27.45
C LYS A 29 -10.01 0.30 -27.99
N GLU A 30 -11.17 0.46 -27.34
CA GLU A 30 -12.30 1.21 -27.87
C GLU A 30 -12.45 2.61 -27.25
N SER A 31 -12.03 2.81 -26.00
CA SER A 31 -12.17 4.06 -25.26
C SER A 31 -11.07 4.22 -24.20
N PRO A 32 -9.80 4.41 -24.62
CA PRO A 32 -8.65 4.39 -23.71
C PRO A 32 -8.68 5.50 -22.66
N VAL A 33 -9.37 6.59 -22.92
CA VAL A 33 -9.72 7.66 -21.99
C VAL A 33 -11.24 7.65 -21.84
N TYR A 34 -11.75 7.04 -20.78
CA TYR A 34 -13.16 6.79 -20.59
C TYR A 34 -13.73 7.66 -19.48
N TRP A 35 -14.81 8.40 -19.74
CA TRP A 35 -15.53 9.16 -18.72
C TRP A 35 -16.42 8.25 -17.88
N TYR A 36 -16.04 8.04 -16.63
CA TYR A 36 -16.80 7.27 -15.66
C TYR A 36 -17.70 8.21 -14.85
N ALA A 37 -19.02 8.04 -14.92
CA ALA A 37 -20.01 8.86 -14.23
C ALA A 37 -21.15 8.00 -13.66
N GLN A 38 -20.80 6.97 -12.89
CA GLN A 38 -21.79 6.11 -12.26
C GLN A 38 -22.23 6.68 -10.90
N ARG A 39 -23.49 6.40 -10.51
CA ARG A 39 -24.03 6.82 -9.22
C ARG A 39 -23.19 6.28 -8.06
N GLY A 40 -23.06 7.09 -7.01
CA GLY A 40 -22.38 6.72 -5.79
C GLY A 40 -20.88 7.02 -5.78
N HIS A 41 -20.31 7.53 -6.85
CA HIS A 41 -18.90 7.90 -6.94
C HIS A 41 -18.69 9.27 -7.60
N THR A 42 -17.63 9.96 -7.21
CA THR A 42 -17.18 11.16 -7.94
C THR A 42 -16.85 10.77 -9.38
N PRO A 43 -17.37 11.46 -10.39
CA PRO A 43 -17.01 11.20 -11.78
C PRO A 43 -15.53 11.43 -12.06
N PHE A 44 -14.93 10.61 -12.94
CA PHE A 44 -13.52 10.70 -13.30
C PHE A 44 -13.25 10.18 -14.72
N TRP A 45 -12.09 10.55 -15.25
CA TRP A 45 -11.56 9.96 -16.49
C TRP A 45 -10.73 8.71 -16.13
N ALA A 46 -11.13 7.55 -16.63
CA ALA A 46 -10.36 6.32 -16.53
C ALA A 46 -9.35 6.25 -17.67
N ILE A 47 -8.06 6.29 -17.33
CA ILE A 47 -6.94 6.21 -18.27
C ILE A 47 -6.42 4.79 -18.26
N THR A 48 -6.42 4.10 -19.39
CA THR A 48 -6.15 2.65 -19.44
C THR A 48 -4.93 2.26 -20.28
N LYS A 49 -4.37 3.13 -21.10
CA LYS A 49 -3.12 2.87 -21.83
C LYS A 49 -1.90 3.28 -21.03
N HIS A 50 -0.85 2.46 -21.12
CA HIS A 50 0.39 2.70 -20.40
C HIS A 50 1.04 4.05 -20.77
N GLU A 51 1.09 4.39 -22.05
CA GLU A 51 1.64 5.66 -22.55
C GLU A 51 0.92 6.88 -21.95
N ASP A 52 -0.43 6.86 -21.93
CA ASP A 52 -1.26 7.93 -21.36
C ASP A 52 -1.09 8.04 -19.84
N ILE A 53 -0.98 6.89 -19.14
CA ILE A 53 -0.69 6.83 -17.70
C ILE A 53 0.68 7.43 -17.39
N MET A 54 1.69 7.11 -18.19
CA MET A 54 3.04 7.68 -18.03
C MET A 54 3.04 9.18 -18.27
N GLU A 55 2.31 9.64 -19.26
CA GLU A 55 2.15 11.08 -19.57
C GLU A 55 1.50 11.82 -18.38
N VAL A 56 0.38 11.35 -17.87
CA VAL A 56 -0.31 11.92 -16.69
C VAL A 56 0.61 11.89 -15.47
N SER A 57 1.27 10.76 -15.20
CA SER A 57 2.09 10.59 -14.00
C SER A 57 3.37 11.43 -14.00
N SER A 58 3.89 11.80 -15.17
CA SER A 58 5.12 12.59 -15.31
C SER A 58 4.90 14.10 -15.16
N GLN A 59 3.64 14.58 -15.09
CA GLN A 59 3.29 16.00 -15.08
C GLN A 59 2.58 16.40 -13.77
N PRO A 60 3.27 16.40 -12.62
CA PRO A 60 2.63 16.71 -11.32
C PRO A 60 2.13 18.16 -11.22
N ASP A 61 2.65 19.08 -12.04
CA ASP A 61 2.19 20.47 -12.08
C ASP A 61 0.81 20.61 -12.74
N ILE A 62 0.38 19.60 -13.50
CA ILE A 62 -0.93 19.53 -14.15
C ILE A 62 -1.84 18.54 -13.42
N PHE A 63 -1.30 17.39 -13.05
CA PHE A 63 -2.01 16.28 -12.44
C PHE A 63 -1.56 16.05 -11.00
N SER A 64 -2.18 16.82 -10.10
CA SER A 64 -1.84 16.88 -8.68
C SER A 64 -2.26 15.62 -7.92
N SER A 65 -1.40 15.16 -7.03
CA SER A 65 -1.72 14.16 -5.99
C SER A 65 -2.37 14.81 -4.77
N GLU A 66 -1.99 16.06 -4.46
CA GLU A 66 -2.43 16.78 -3.26
C GLU A 66 -3.85 17.33 -3.41
N ALA A 67 -4.16 17.95 -4.55
CA ALA A 67 -5.42 18.66 -4.74
C ALA A 67 -6.68 17.77 -4.62
N GLY A 68 -6.59 16.48 -4.95
CA GLY A 68 -7.76 15.59 -4.93
C GLY A 68 -7.49 14.24 -4.25
N GLY A 69 -6.31 14.03 -3.71
CA GLY A 69 -5.87 12.74 -3.19
C GLY A 69 -5.68 11.69 -4.31
N ILE A 70 -5.32 10.48 -3.91
CA ILE A 70 -4.89 9.39 -4.82
C ILE A 70 -5.94 8.30 -5.02
N ILE A 71 -7.07 8.37 -4.33
CA ILE A 71 -8.17 7.39 -4.41
C ILE A 71 -9.46 8.05 -4.88
N VAL A 72 -10.31 7.27 -5.55
CA VAL A 72 -11.67 7.68 -5.89
C VAL A 72 -12.55 7.46 -4.67
N LEU A 73 -13.19 8.52 -4.19
CA LEU A 73 -14.09 8.46 -3.05
C LEU A 73 -15.53 8.22 -3.52
N ASN A 74 -16.28 7.44 -2.76
CA ASN A 74 -17.73 7.37 -2.92
C ASN A 74 -18.44 8.52 -2.19
N GLU A 75 -19.71 8.74 -2.50
CA GLU A 75 -20.50 9.85 -1.94
C GLU A 75 -20.56 9.81 -0.40
N ALA A 76 -20.68 8.62 0.19
CA ALA A 76 -20.71 8.47 1.64
C ALA A 76 -19.37 8.83 2.30
N GLN A 77 -18.25 8.45 1.66
CA GLN A 77 -16.93 8.85 2.11
C GLN A 77 -16.72 10.37 2.03
N ILE A 78 -17.16 11.00 0.93
CA ILE A 78 -17.09 12.45 0.77
C ILE A 78 -17.92 13.14 1.86
N GLN A 79 -19.15 12.68 2.09
CA GLN A 79 -20.01 13.23 3.12
C GLN A 79 -19.39 13.10 4.52
N SER A 80 -18.82 11.95 4.84
CA SER A 80 -18.08 11.74 6.10
C SER A 80 -16.90 12.70 6.26
N PHE A 81 -16.17 13.01 5.19
CA PHE A 81 -15.09 14.01 5.20
C PHE A 81 -15.63 15.43 5.47
N ILE A 82 -16.77 15.79 4.86
CA ILE A 82 -17.40 17.13 5.05
C ILE A 82 -17.95 17.28 6.47
N GLU A 83 -18.61 16.25 7.00
CA GLU A 83 -19.33 16.30 8.29
C GLU A 83 -18.45 16.21 9.53
N GLY A 84 -17.19 15.89 9.40
CA GLY A 84 -16.32 15.85 10.58
C GLY A 84 -15.13 14.90 10.51
N GLY A 85 -14.76 14.46 9.33
CA GLY A 85 -13.62 13.58 9.12
C GLY A 85 -12.26 14.08 9.58
N SER A 86 -12.19 15.30 10.11
CA SER A 86 -10.97 15.88 10.70
C SER A 86 -10.67 15.39 12.11
N GLY A 87 -11.53 14.59 12.73
CA GLY A 87 -11.36 14.13 14.12
C GLY A 87 -10.41 12.93 14.28
N SER A 88 -10.09 12.20 13.21
CA SER A 88 -9.13 11.10 13.29
C SER A 88 -7.69 11.61 13.12
N PRO A 89 -6.73 11.21 13.97
CA PRO A 89 -5.31 11.50 13.77
C PRO A 89 -4.81 11.10 12.38
N LEU A 90 -5.28 9.98 11.82
CA LEU A 90 -4.91 9.52 10.48
C LEU A 90 -5.31 10.51 9.38
N ALA A 91 -6.45 11.20 9.51
CA ALA A 91 -6.90 12.18 8.53
C ALA A 91 -6.04 13.46 8.51
N GLN A 92 -5.29 13.72 9.58
CA GLN A 92 -4.39 14.87 9.72
C GLN A 92 -2.95 14.53 9.32
N MET A 93 -2.62 13.25 9.16
CA MET A 93 -1.28 12.82 8.77
C MET A 93 -1.08 13.03 7.27
N LYS A 94 -0.16 13.92 6.94
CA LYS A 94 0.27 14.14 5.56
C LYS A 94 1.33 13.10 5.19
N THR A 95 1.11 12.36 4.11
CA THR A 95 2.04 11.34 3.63
C THR A 95 2.63 11.74 2.28
N ILE A 96 3.83 11.28 1.98
CA ILE A 96 4.54 11.63 0.73
C ILE A 96 3.75 11.28 -0.54
N ILE A 97 2.85 10.29 -0.47
CA ILE A 97 2.05 9.85 -1.64
C ILE A 97 0.97 10.87 -2.02
N THR A 98 0.60 11.76 -1.09
CA THR A 98 -0.39 12.81 -1.27
C THR A 98 0.23 14.21 -1.34
N MET A 99 1.52 14.31 -1.61
CA MET A 99 2.24 15.58 -1.77
C MET A 99 2.60 15.83 -3.22
N ASP A 100 2.69 17.10 -3.59
CA ASP A 100 3.21 17.56 -4.87
C ASP A 100 4.59 18.26 -4.72
N PRO A 101 5.38 18.40 -5.78
CA PRO A 101 6.58 19.22 -5.75
C PRO A 101 6.26 20.70 -5.41
N PRO A 102 7.13 21.43 -4.71
CA PRO A 102 8.46 21.03 -4.23
C PRO A 102 8.46 20.22 -2.93
N GLU A 103 7.37 20.24 -2.17
CA GLU A 103 7.24 19.60 -0.85
C GLU A 103 7.54 18.09 -0.94
N HIS A 104 6.92 17.38 -1.87
CA HIS A 104 7.19 15.96 -2.12
C HIS A 104 8.68 15.64 -2.21
N ARG A 105 9.46 16.45 -2.92
CA ARG A 105 10.89 16.21 -3.08
C ARG A 105 11.65 16.37 -1.77
N ALA A 106 11.30 17.37 -0.98
CA ALA A 106 11.92 17.64 0.32
C ALA A 106 11.68 16.48 1.30
N TYR A 107 10.44 16.04 1.38
CA TYR A 107 10.05 14.92 2.24
C TYR A 107 10.65 13.60 1.74
N ARG A 108 10.52 13.25 0.47
CA ARG A 108 11.08 12.01 -0.10
C ARG A 108 12.58 11.87 0.15
N LYS A 109 13.32 12.98 0.17
CA LYS A 109 14.77 12.99 0.43
C LYS A 109 15.10 12.47 1.82
N VAL A 110 14.25 12.64 2.82
CA VAL A 110 14.45 12.21 4.21
C VAL A 110 14.80 10.73 4.28
N ALA A 111 14.00 9.87 3.64
CA ALA A 111 14.18 8.43 3.67
C ALA A 111 15.02 7.88 2.50
N SER A 112 15.44 8.73 1.55
CA SER A 112 16.09 8.28 0.32
C SER A 112 17.39 7.52 0.55
N GLY A 113 18.14 7.85 1.60
CA GLY A 113 19.38 7.16 1.97
C GLY A 113 19.17 5.69 2.34
N TYR A 114 18.05 5.38 2.98
CA TYR A 114 17.69 4.02 3.38
C TYR A 114 17.30 3.14 2.18
N PHE A 115 16.64 3.72 1.18
CA PHE A 115 16.14 3.03 -0.01
C PHE A 115 17.08 3.13 -1.23
N THR A 116 18.36 3.45 -1.01
CA THR A 116 19.39 3.35 -2.07
C THR A 116 19.67 1.88 -2.41
N PRO A 117 20.27 1.55 -3.56
CA PRO A 117 20.69 0.18 -3.88
C PRO A 117 21.54 -0.46 -2.76
N ARG A 118 22.42 0.31 -2.12
CA ARG A 118 23.20 -0.14 -0.97
C ARG A 118 22.34 -0.36 0.27
N GLY A 119 21.40 0.52 0.56
CA GLY A 119 20.44 0.38 1.66
C GLY A 119 19.56 -0.86 1.49
N VAL A 120 19.06 -1.08 0.27
CA VAL A 120 18.26 -2.28 -0.06
C VAL A 120 19.08 -3.56 0.12
N THR A 121 20.37 -3.55 -0.20
CA THR A 121 21.25 -4.72 0.07
C THR A 121 21.31 -5.06 1.57
N ASN A 122 21.26 -4.06 2.45
CA ASN A 122 21.24 -4.31 3.90
C ASN A 122 19.92 -4.96 4.36
N LEU A 123 18.84 -4.80 3.60
CA LEU A 123 17.55 -5.46 3.88
C LEU A 123 17.55 -6.94 3.48
N ASP A 124 18.49 -7.38 2.65
CA ASP A 124 18.54 -8.75 2.13
C ASP A 124 18.62 -9.80 3.26
N GLU A 125 19.43 -9.53 4.28
CA GLU A 125 19.53 -10.39 5.45
C GLU A 125 18.24 -10.42 6.29
N ILE A 126 17.56 -9.27 6.43
CA ILE A 126 16.28 -9.18 7.14
C ILE A 126 15.22 -10.00 6.39
N VAL A 127 15.15 -9.82 5.07
CA VAL A 127 14.20 -10.54 4.19
C VAL A 127 14.44 -12.05 4.24
N LYS A 128 15.70 -12.49 4.10
CA LYS A 128 16.07 -13.90 4.17
C LYS A 128 15.79 -14.52 5.53
N SER A 129 16.14 -13.83 6.60
CA SER A 129 15.88 -14.28 7.97
C SER A 129 14.39 -14.41 8.27
N SER A 130 13.59 -13.43 7.81
CA SER A 130 12.13 -13.50 7.92
C SER A 130 11.57 -14.70 7.16
N ALA A 131 12.00 -14.90 5.92
CA ALA A 131 11.55 -16.03 5.11
C ALA A 131 11.92 -17.37 5.75
N ALA A 132 13.20 -17.55 6.17
CA ALA A 132 13.67 -18.76 6.82
C ALA A 132 12.85 -19.08 8.09
N ALA A 133 12.66 -18.10 8.98
CA ALA A 133 11.89 -18.30 10.19
C ALA A 133 10.42 -18.67 9.93
N ILE A 134 9.80 -18.16 8.87
CA ILE A 134 8.44 -18.53 8.51
C ILE A 134 8.40 -19.98 8.00
N PHE A 135 9.35 -20.37 7.14
CA PHE A 135 9.40 -21.75 6.63
C PHE A 135 9.73 -22.76 7.71
N ASP A 136 10.56 -22.40 8.68
CA ASP A 136 10.87 -23.26 9.84
C ASP A 136 9.65 -23.47 10.76
N ASP A 137 8.75 -22.48 10.82
CA ASP A 137 7.51 -22.54 11.60
C ASP A 137 6.36 -23.32 10.88
N LEU A 138 6.51 -23.65 9.58
CA LEU A 138 5.48 -24.39 8.86
C LEU A 138 5.43 -25.86 9.28
N PRO A 139 4.24 -26.49 9.31
CA PRO A 139 4.13 -27.92 9.52
C PRO A 139 4.80 -28.69 8.40
N THR A 140 5.50 -29.77 8.73
CA THR A 140 6.19 -30.63 7.76
C THR A 140 5.24 -31.50 6.93
N GLU A 141 4.00 -31.66 7.40
CA GLU A 141 2.95 -32.46 6.77
C GLU A 141 1.60 -31.74 6.88
N GLY A 142 0.72 -32.01 5.93
CA GLY A 142 -0.64 -31.44 5.89
C GLY A 142 -0.76 -30.23 4.97
N GLU A 143 -1.83 -29.47 5.16
CA GLU A 143 -2.16 -28.28 4.37
C GLU A 143 -2.01 -27.01 5.23
N VAL A 144 -1.63 -25.91 4.61
CA VAL A 144 -1.55 -24.59 5.24
C VAL A 144 -2.26 -23.57 4.35
N ASP A 145 -2.88 -22.59 4.95
CA ASP A 145 -3.29 -21.39 4.24
C ASP A 145 -2.04 -20.55 3.90
N PHE A 146 -1.74 -20.42 2.60
CA PHE A 146 -0.55 -19.70 2.13
C PHE A 146 -0.60 -18.22 2.50
N ILE A 147 -1.79 -17.62 2.48
CA ILE A 147 -1.96 -16.20 2.78
C ILE A 147 -1.67 -15.95 4.25
N GLU A 148 -2.30 -16.70 5.14
CA GLU A 148 -2.12 -16.55 6.59
C GLU A 148 -0.72 -16.97 7.05
N ALA A 149 -0.21 -18.06 6.51
CA ALA A 149 1.04 -18.62 6.98
C ALA A 149 2.29 -17.89 6.45
N ILE A 150 2.24 -17.37 5.22
CA ILE A 150 3.40 -16.84 4.50
C ILE A 150 3.18 -15.42 4.00
N ALA A 151 2.21 -15.22 3.07
CA ALA A 151 2.12 -13.98 2.30
C ALA A 151 1.84 -12.76 3.16
N GLN A 152 1.12 -12.92 4.25
CA GLN A 152 0.77 -11.89 5.21
C GLN A 152 1.88 -11.66 6.25
N LYS A 153 2.48 -12.73 6.78
CA LYS A 153 3.48 -12.63 7.84
C LYS A 153 4.82 -12.12 7.35
N HIS A 154 5.24 -12.52 6.15
CA HIS A 154 6.57 -12.18 5.66
C HIS A 154 6.79 -10.66 5.49
N PRO A 155 6.00 -9.92 4.72
CA PRO A 155 6.17 -8.48 4.62
C PRO A 155 5.96 -7.77 5.97
N LEU A 156 5.04 -8.25 6.80
CA LEU A 156 4.83 -7.69 8.13
C LEU A 156 6.09 -7.76 9.01
N ARG A 157 6.73 -8.94 9.11
CA ARG A 157 7.98 -9.11 9.86
C ARG A 157 9.11 -8.23 9.35
N VAL A 158 9.26 -8.15 8.04
CA VAL A 158 10.27 -7.28 7.43
C VAL A 158 10.02 -5.83 7.83
N LEU A 159 8.79 -5.35 7.69
CA LEU A 159 8.41 -3.98 8.06
C LEU A 159 8.55 -3.72 9.56
N ALA A 160 8.12 -4.64 10.41
CA ALA A 160 8.28 -4.55 11.86
C ALA A 160 9.76 -4.40 12.23
N THR A 161 10.64 -5.21 11.63
CA THR A 161 12.08 -5.14 11.86
C THR A 161 12.66 -3.78 11.45
N ILE A 162 12.35 -3.27 10.25
CA ILE A 162 12.90 -1.99 9.79
C ILE A 162 12.32 -0.77 10.49
N LEU A 163 11.11 -0.88 11.02
CA LEU A 163 10.44 0.17 11.81
C LEU A 163 10.67 0.02 13.32
N GLY A 164 11.50 -0.95 13.73
CA GLY A 164 11.86 -1.14 15.13
C GLY A 164 10.71 -1.57 16.02
N ILE A 165 9.72 -2.24 15.47
CA ILE A 165 8.56 -2.82 16.15
C ILE A 165 8.98 -4.18 16.70
N ASP A 166 8.68 -4.46 17.95
CA ASP A 166 9.01 -5.73 18.55
C ASP A 166 7.99 -6.83 18.21
N LYS A 167 8.36 -8.07 18.51
CA LYS A 167 7.54 -9.23 18.15
C LYS A 167 6.17 -9.25 18.84
N GLU A 168 6.05 -8.68 20.02
CA GLU A 168 4.79 -8.64 20.75
C GLU A 168 3.78 -7.66 20.10
N GLN A 169 4.31 -6.64 19.46
CA GLN A 169 3.54 -5.62 18.74
C GLN A 169 3.17 -6.03 17.30
N GLU A 170 3.86 -7.03 16.72
CA GLU A 170 3.62 -7.47 15.33
C GLU A 170 2.17 -7.90 15.09
N GLU A 171 1.58 -8.69 16.00
CA GLU A 171 0.20 -9.17 15.87
C GLU A 171 -0.80 -8.01 15.92
N ARG A 172 -0.55 -7.04 16.81
CA ARG A 172 -1.40 -5.86 16.90
C ARG A 172 -1.33 -5.00 15.64
N LEU A 173 -0.12 -4.86 15.11
CA LEU A 173 0.11 -4.15 13.87
C LEU A 173 -0.59 -4.80 12.68
N LEU A 174 -0.62 -6.13 12.64
CA LEU A 174 -1.35 -6.88 11.62
C LEU A 174 -2.85 -6.56 11.65
N VAL A 175 -3.46 -6.58 12.83
CA VAL A 175 -4.88 -6.24 13.00
C VAL A 175 -5.14 -4.80 12.52
N ILE A 176 -4.32 -3.84 12.94
CA ILE A 176 -4.42 -2.44 12.52
C ILE A 176 -4.37 -2.31 10.98
N THR A 177 -3.48 -3.06 10.33
CA THR A 177 -3.37 -3.03 8.86
C THR A 177 -4.59 -3.61 8.17
N GLN A 178 -5.04 -4.77 8.63
CA GLN A 178 -6.22 -5.43 8.08
C GLN A 178 -7.45 -4.54 8.16
N GLU A 179 -7.67 -3.89 9.30
CA GLU A 179 -8.79 -2.98 9.51
C GLU A 179 -8.66 -1.69 8.67
N LEU A 180 -7.43 -1.18 8.47
CA LEU A 180 -7.17 0.01 7.64
C LEU A 180 -7.50 -0.24 6.16
N PHE A 181 -7.06 -1.39 5.61
CA PHE A 181 -7.22 -1.70 4.19
C PHE A 181 -8.44 -2.53 3.89
N GLY A 182 -8.88 -3.35 4.82
CA GLY A 182 -10.03 -4.23 4.69
C GLY A 182 -11.36 -3.55 5.00
N SER A 183 -11.45 -2.23 5.03
CA SER A 183 -12.66 -1.49 5.42
C SER A 183 -13.91 -1.84 4.56
N GLU A 184 -13.71 -2.32 3.34
CA GLU A 184 -14.77 -2.80 2.45
C GLU A 184 -15.01 -4.32 2.55
N ASP A 185 -14.12 -5.05 3.23
CA ASP A 185 -14.24 -6.49 3.46
C ASP A 185 -15.00 -6.76 4.77
N PRO A 186 -16.15 -7.45 4.74
CA PRO A 186 -16.92 -7.77 5.94
C PRO A 186 -16.14 -8.57 6.99
N ASP A 187 -15.23 -9.44 6.55
CA ASP A 187 -14.47 -10.33 7.44
C ASP A 187 -13.34 -9.60 8.18
N MET A 188 -12.92 -8.42 7.68
CA MET A 188 -11.86 -7.59 8.26
C MET A 188 -12.40 -6.42 9.11
N ARG A 189 -13.71 -6.34 9.32
CA ARG A 189 -14.33 -5.25 10.10
C ARG A 189 -14.46 -5.60 11.56
N ARG A 190 -14.25 -4.62 12.43
CA ARG A 190 -14.69 -4.71 13.83
C ARG A 190 -16.19 -4.88 13.88
N GLY A 191 -16.64 -5.96 14.55
CA GLY A 191 -18.06 -6.24 14.69
C GLY A 191 -18.74 -5.30 15.68
N GLY A 192 -19.94 -4.82 15.33
CA GLY A 192 -20.83 -4.14 16.28
C GLY A 192 -20.62 -2.65 16.49
N GLU A 193 -19.62 -2.03 15.87
CA GLU A 193 -19.31 -0.61 16.02
C GLU A 193 -19.72 0.20 14.77
N ASP A 194 -20.04 1.48 15.00
CA ASP A 194 -20.18 2.47 13.95
C ASP A 194 -18.83 2.67 13.23
N ARG A 195 -18.85 2.74 11.89
CA ARG A 195 -17.64 2.88 11.03
C ARG A 195 -16.76 4.06 11.42
N GLU A 196 -17.35 5.15 11.84
CA GLU A 196 -16.63 6.36 12.20
C GLU A 196 -15.89 6.19 13.53
N THR A 197 -16.54 5.57 14.51
CA THR A 197 -15.96 5.24 15.81
C THR A 197 -14.79 4.26 15.64
N ALA A 198 -14.99 3.17 14.92
CA ALA A 198 -13.94 2.19 14.64
C ALA A 198 -12.71 2.83 13.94
N ARG A 199 -12.93 3.72 12.99
CA ARG A 199 -11.85 4.44 12.30
C ARG A 199 -11.09 5.41 13.21
N LYS A 200 -11.78 6.08 14.12
CA LYS A 200 -11.15 6.99 15.10
C LYS A 200 -10.29 6.19 16.08
N GLU A 201 -10.81 5.11 16.60
CA GLU A 201 -10.09 4.21 17.52
C GLU A 201 -8.86 3.61 16.85
N LEU A 202 -8.99 3.11 15.65
CA LEU A 202 -7.88 2.59 14.84
C LEU A 202 -6.79 3.64 14.62
N GLY A 203 -7.20 4.87 14.31
CA GLY A 203 -6.28 5.99 14.15
C GLY A 203 -5.55 6.34 15.45
N MET A 204 -6.22 6.24 16.58
CA MET A 204 -5.61 6.48 17.88
C MET A 204 -4.65 5.38 18.28
N GLU A 205 -4.99 4.12 18.02
CA GLU A 205 -4.10 2.97 18.27
C GLU A 205 -2.83 3.05 17.44
N PHE A 206 -2.96 3.37 16.15
CA PHE A 206 -1.83 3.60 15.26
C PHE A 206 -0.94 4.74 15.80
N TYR A 207 -1.56 5.87 16.17
CA TYR A 207 -0.87 7.00 16.73
C TYR A 207 -0.07 6.62 17.99
N MET A 208 -0.70 5.94 18.94
CA MET A 208 -0.07 5.57 20.21
C MET A 208 1.12 4.63 20.00
N LEU A 209 0.96 3.60 19.16
CA LEU A 209 2.01 2.65 18.87
C LEU A 209 3.25 3.33 18.29
N PHE A 210 3.09 4.15 17.27
CA PHE A 210 4.23 4.78 16.62
C PHE A 210 4.79 5.98 17.40
N ASP A 211 3.98 6.67 18.20
CA ASP A 211 4.43 7.74 19.08
C ASP A 211 5.42 7.22 20.15
N GLU A 212 5.15 6.04 20.72
CA GLU A 212 6.06 5.36 21.63
C GLU A 212 7.40 5.01 20.95
N ILE A 213 7.36 4.48 19.75
CA ILE A 213 8.57 4.15 18.97
C ILE A 213 9.37 5.42 18.66
N ILE A 214 8.72 6.48 18.20
CA ILE A 214 9.36 7.76 17.91
C ILE A 214 10.08 8.32 19.17
N LYS A 215 9.43 8.29 20.32
CA LYS A 215 10.01 8.75 21.60
C LYS A 215 11.20 7.91 22.00
N ASP A 216 11.11 6.58 21.89
CA ASP A 216 12.22 5.65 22.15
C ASP A 216 13.40 5.95 21.23
N ARG A 217 13.19 6.08 19.93
CA ARG A 217 14.27 6.32 18.96
C ARG A 217 14.89 7.71 19.05
N ARG A 218 14.17 8.70 19.55
CA ARG A 218 14.75 10.03 19.89
C ARG A 218 15.64 9.97 21.10
N SER A 219 15.29 9.17 22.10
CA SER A 219 16.08 9.01 23.34
C SER A 219 17.20 8.00 23.23
N CYS A 220 17.02 6.95 22.45
CA CYS A 220 17.97 5.84 22.25
C CYS A 220 18.06 5.47 20.75
N PRO A 221 18.83 6.22 19.94
CA PRO A 221 18.98 5.95 18.52
C PRO A 221 19.57 4.55 18.25
N ARG A 222 19.07 3.87 17.20
CA ARG A 222 19.53 2.56 16.72
C ARG A 222 19.80 2.64 15.20
N ASP A 223 20.42 1.59 14.65
CA ASP A 223 20.66 1.50 13.21
C ASP A 223 19.43 0.91 12.49
N ASP A 224 18.32 1.67 12.50
CA ASP A 224 17.05 1.31 11.85
C ASP A 224 16.39 2.52 11.17
N LEU A 225 15.43 2.23 10.28
CA LEU A 225 14.66 3.28 9.60
C LEU A 225 13.87 4.14 10.60
N ALA A 226 13.41 3.54 11.69
CA ALA A 226 12.67 4.23 12.73
C ALA A 226 13.50 5.37 13.35
N THR A 227 14.77 5.12 13.66
CA THR A 227 15.70 6.16 14.15
C THR A 227 15.92 7.26 13.13
N MET A 228 16.13 6.88 11.86
CA MET A 228 16.29 7.86 10.78
C MET A 228 15.07 8.78 10.67
N LEU A 229 13.87 8.23 10.69
CA LEU A 229 12.63 8.99 10.58
C LEU A 229 12.35 9.84 11.83
N ALA A 230 12.57 9.28 13.03
CA ALA A 230 12.33 9.97 14.30
C ALA A 230 13.22 11.21 14.50
N ASN A 231 14.43 11.18 13.91
CA ASN A 231 15.43 12.25 14.02
C ASN A 231 15.66 12.99 12.68
N ALA A 232 14.74 12.85 11.74
CA ALA A 232 14.88 13.45 10.43
C ALA A 232 14.73 14.97 10.44
N GLU A 233 15.50 15.62 9.59
CA GLU A 233 15.42 17.05 9.31
C GLU A 233 15.14 17.28 7.82
N LEU A 234 14.37 18.32 7.53
CA LEU A 234 14.17 18.80 6.18
C LEU A 234 15.45 19.50 5.66
N SER A 235 15.47 19.85 4.37
CA SER A 235 16.65 20.45 3.74
C SER A 235 17.04 21.81 4.31
N ASP A 236 16.15 22.49 5.00
CA ASP A 236 16.36 23.77 5.71
C ASP A 236 16.85 23.59 7.15
N GLY A 237 17.05 22.35 7.60
CA GLY A 237 17.46 22.00 8.96
C GLY A 237 16.32 21.99 9.98
N CYS A 238 15.07 22.16 9.53
CA CYS A 238 13.91 22.03 10.42
C CYS A 238 13.66 20.55 10.73
N PRO A 239 13.55 20.15 12.01
CA PRO A 239 13.14 18.79 12.36
C PRO A 239 11.75 18.46 11.79
N LEU A 240 11.56 17.23 11.34
CA LEU A 240 10.24 16.74 10.99
C LEU A 240 9.31 16.85 12.21
N GLY A 241 8.14 17.44 11.99
CA GLY A 241 7.07 17.49 13.00
C GLY A 241 6.58 16.09 13.37
N GLN A 242 5.85 15.99 14.46
CA GLN A 242 5.36 14.70 14.95
C GLN A 242 4.37 14.05 13.98
N LEU A 243 3.43 14.82 13.41
CA LEU A 243 2.46 14.30 12.46
C LEU A 243 3.10 13.90 11.13
N GLU A 244 4.10 14.64 10.67
CA GLU A 244 4.88 14.30 9.48
C GLU A 244 5.69 13.03 9.69
N THR A 245 6.32 12.88 10.85
CA THR A 245 7.05 11.64 11.21
C THR A 245 6.09 10.46 11.24
N LEU A 246 4.93 10.60 11.89
CA LEU A 246 3.88 9.57 11.90
C LEU A 246 3.36 9.26 10.50
N GLY A 247 3.21 10.27 9.63
CA GLY A 247 2.85 10.10 8.23
C GLY A 247 3.86 9.23 7.46
N TYR A 248 5.14 9.33 7.79
CA TYR A 248 6.16 8.44 7.25
C TYR A 248 6.01 6.99 7.72
N TYR A 249 5.80 6.78 9.01
CA TYR A 249 5.54 5.43 9.53
C TYR A 249 4.30 4.83 8.87
N LEU A 250 3.24 5.63 8.74
CA LEU A 250 2.01 5.22 8.08
C LEU A 250 2.29 4.76 6.64
N ILE A 251 2.94 5.60 5.82
CA ILE A 251 3.12 5.26 4.41
C ILE A 251 4.10 4.10 4.19
N VAL A 252 5.19 4.02 4.95
CA VAL A 252 6.14 2.90 4.84
C VAL A 252 5.43 1.60 5.18
N PHE A 253 4.67 1.61 6.25
CA PHE A 253 3.96 0.42 6.71
C PHE A 253 2.85 0.02 5.74
N THR A 254 1.96 0.95 5.40
CA THR A 254 0.80 0.66 4.55
C THR A 254 1.19 0.27 3.13
N ALA A 255 2.15 0.99 2.54
CA ALA A 255 2.60 0.69 1.18
C ALA A 255 3.41 -0.61 1.07
N GLY A 256 4.14 -0.98 2.12
CA GLY A 256 5.03 -2.15 2.08
C GLY A 256 4.35 -3.47 2.44
N HIS A 257 3.26 -3.45 3.21
CA HIS A 257 2.59 -4.67 3.66
C HIS A 257 1.63 -5.23 2.61
N ASP A 258 0.52 -4.53 2.35
CA ASP A 258 -0.62 -5.07 1.61
C ASP A 258 -0.31 -5.35 0.14
N THR A 259 0.46 -4.48 -0.50
CA THR A 259 0.87 -4.67 -1.89
C THR A 259 1.75 -5.89 -2.06
N THR A 260 2.68 -6.12 -1.14
CA THR A 260 3.57 -7.29 -1.16
C THR A 260 2.81 -8.58 -0.85
N ARG A 261 1.90 -8.55 0.13
CA ARG A 261 0.99 -9.67 0.42
C ARG A 261 0.21 -10.07 -0.82
N ASN A 262 -0.41 -9.10 -1.50
CA ASN A 262 -1.21 -9.36 -2.68
C ASN A 262 -0.37 -9.87 -3.86
N ALA A 263 0.84 -9.34 -4.04
CA ALA A 263 1.77 -9.85 -5.06
C ALA A 263 2.18 -11.31 -4.80
N LEU A 264 2.50 -11.67 -3.55
CA LEU A 264 2.84 -13.04 -3.16
C LEU A 264 1.66 -14.00 -3.33
N SER A 265 0.47 -13.59 -2.89
CA SER A 265 -0.76 -14.40 -3.02
C SER A 265 -1.13 -14.63 -4.49
N GLY A 266 -1.05 -13.57 -5.30
CA GLY A 266 -1.30 -13.68 -6.73
C GLY A 266 -0.23 -14.48 -7.48
N ALA A 267 1.03 -14.42 -7.01
CA ALA A 267 2.11 -15.21 -7.58
C ALA A 267 1.87 -16.71 -7.44
N ILE A 268 1.48 -17.17 -6.25
CA ILE A 268 1.23 -18.60 -6.04
C ILE A 268 0.02 -19.07 -6.86
N SER A 269 -1.03 -18.27 -6.94
CA SER A 269 -2.18 -18.56 -7.80
C SER A 269 -1.76 -18.68 -9.29
N ALA A 270 -0.99 -17.72 -9.79
CA ALA A 270 -0.49 -17.74 -11.14
C ALA A 270 0.42 -18.96 -11.43
N PHE A 271 1.25 -19.35 -10.48
CA PHE A 271 2.09 -20.57 -10.64
C PHE A 271 1.28 -21.87 -10.59
N LEU A 272 0.17 -21.91 -9.89
CA LEU A 272 -0.75 -23.06 -9.92
C LEU A 272 -1.43 -23.17 -11.29
N ASP A 273 -1.78 -22.05 -11.92
CA ASP A 273 -2.34 -22.01 -13.26
C ASP A 273 -1.29 -22.26 -14.37
N HIS A 274 -0.02 -21.95 -14.08
CA HIS A 274 1.10 -22.05 -15.02
C HIS A 274 2.28 -22.84 -14.41
N PRO A 275 2.12 -24.14 -14.12
CA PRO A 275 3.13 -24.94 -13.41
C PRO A 275 4.47 -25.05 -14.16
N ASP A 276 4.45 -24.96 -15.49
CA ASP A 276 5.67 -24.99 -16.31
C ASP A 276 6.57 -23.77 -16.05
N GLU A 277 5.98 -22.60 -15.83
CA GLU A 277 6.72 -21.38 -15.47
C GLU A 277 7.31 -21.46 -14.07
N PHE A 278 6.58 -22.06 -13.13
CA PHE A 278 7.13 -22.33 -11.79
C PHE A 278 8.34 -23.29 -11.87
N GLU A 279 8.24 -24.39 -12.61
CA GLU A 279 9.35 -25.33 -12.80
C GLU A 279 10.54 -24.71 -13.54
N ARG A 280 10.29 -23.78 -14.46
CA ARG A 280 11.33 -23.03 -15.15
C ARG A 280 12.09 -22.12 -14.17
N LEU A 281 11.38 -21.36 -13.32
CA LEU A 281 11.97 -20.53 -12.27
C LEU A 281 12.75 -21.36 -11.25
N ARG A 282 12.19 -22.51 -10.82
CA ARG A 282 12.83 -23.43 -9.88
C ARG A 282 14.15 -23.99 -10.40
N LYS A 283 14.22 -24.30 -11.70
CA LYS A 283 15.42 -24.81 -12.36
C LYS A 283 16.47 -23.74 -12.64
N ASP A 284 16.05 -22.51 -12.85
CA ASP A 284 16.93 -21.36 -13.11
C ASP A 284 16.59 -20.17 -12.24
N PRO A 285 17.15 -20.10 -11.01
CA PRO A 285 16.93 -18.98 -10.09
C PRO A 285 17.43 -17.62 -10.62
N SER A 286 18.24 -17.57 -11.68
CA SER A 286 18.66 -16.30 -12.27
C SER A 286 17.51 -15.53 -12.90
N LEU A 287 16.39 -16.20 -13.19
CA LEU A 287 15.14 -15.62 -13.67
C LEU A 287 14.35 -14.85 -12.60
N SER A 288 14.74 -14.96 -11.32
CA SER A 288 13.96 -14.39 -10.20
C SER A 288 13.64 -12.91 -10.39
N LYS A 289 14.59 -12.11 -10.89
CA LYS A 289 14.33 -10.67 -11.12
C LYS A 289 13.22 -10.44 -12.16
N ALA A 290 13.29 -11.12 -13.29
CA ALA A 290 12.27 -11.02 -14.33
C ALA A 290 10.93 -11.60 -13.86
N ALA A 291 10.95 -12.66 -13.06
CA ALA A 291 9.76 -13.25 -12.47
C ALA A 291 9.05 -12.28 -11.52
N VAL A 292 9.79 -11.53 -10.69
CA VAL A 292 9.20 -10.52 -9.81
C VAL A 292 8.52 -9.42 -10.62
N ASP A 293 9.18 -8.89 -11.65
CA ASP A 293 8.59 -7.87 -12.52
C ASP A 293 7.29 -8.37 -13.18
N GLU A 294 7.29 -9.63 -13.65
CA GLU A 294 6.11 -10.25 -14.26
C GLU A 294 5.00 -10.54 -13.23
N ILE A 295 5.34 -11.00 -12.02
CA ILE A 295 4.37 -11.19 -10.93
C ILE A 295 3.67 -9.88 -10.62
N VAL A 296 4.40 -8.79 -10.43
CA VAL A 296 3.79 -7.47 -10.15
C VAL A 296 2.90 -7.01 -11.30
N ARG A 297 3.34 -7.21 -12.55
CA ARG A 297 2.53 -6.88 -13.72
C ARG A 297 1.24 -7.71 -13.79
N TRP A 298 1.33 -9.02 -13.53
CA TRP A 298 0.21 -9.96 -13.62
C TRP A 298 -0.80 -9.77 -12.50
N THR A 299 -0.32 -9.65 -11.26
CA THR A 299 -1.19 -9.54 -10.09
C THR A 299 -1.79 -8.17 -9.91
N THR A 300 -1.13 -7.13 -10.44
CA THR A 300 -1.57 -5.73 -10.34
C THR A 300 -2.03 -5.37 -8.92
N PRO A 301 -1.16 -5.46 -7.88
CA PRO A 301 -1.56 -5.29 -6.48
C PRO A 301 -2.10 -3.89 -6.17
N VAL A 302 -1.83 -2.91 -7.02
CA VAL A 302 -2.43 -1.57 -7.02
C VAL A 302 -3.20 -1.39 -8.33
N ASN A 303 -4.52 -1.49 -8.27
CA ASN A 303 -5.38 -1.47 -9.45
C ASN A 303 -5.48 -0.09 -10.11
N TYR A 304 -5.43 0.98 -9.33
CA TYR A 304 -5.48 2.35 -9.85
C TYR A 304 -4.83 3.35 -8.90
N MET A 305 -4.47 4.50 -9.46
CA MET A 305 -4.12 5.71 -8.72
C MET A 305 -4.83 6.91 -9.34
N LYS A 306 -5.42 7.76 -8.51
CA LYS A 306 -6.08 8.99 -8.95
C LYS A 306 -5.09 10.16 -8.98
N ARG A 307 -5.35 11.10 -9.89
CA ARG A 307 -4.76 12.44 -9.93
C ARG A 307 -5.89 13.45 -10.17
N GLN A 308 -5.69 14.68 -9.68
CA GLN A 308 -6.61 15.79 -9.95
C GLN A 308 -5.98 16.71 -10.98
N ALA A 309 -6.62 16.87 -12.14
CA ALA A 309 -6.24 17.93 -13.06
C ALA A 309 -6.52 19.30 -12.41
N VAL A 310 -5.51 20.15 -12.33
CA VAL A 310 -5.60 21.50 -11.73
C VAL A 310 -5.60 22.60 -12.79
N GLN A 311 -5.51 22.22 -14.06
CA GLN A 311 -5.66 23.08 -15.22
C GLN A 311 -6.18 22.25 -16.41
N ASP A 312 -6.62 22.93 -17.45
CA ASP A 312 -7.04 22.30 -18.69
C ASP A 312 -5.87 21.58 -19.38
N TYR A 313 -6.16 20.39 -19.93
CA TYR A 313 -5.15 19.55 -20.58
C TYR A 313 -5.77 18.79 -21.78
#